data_563fd72b77b21c957f18717d167f7284
#
_entry.id   563fd72b77b21c957f18717d167f7284
#
_cell.length_a   1.000
_cell.length_b   1.000
_cell.length_c   1.000
_cell.angle_alpha   90.00
_cell.angle_beta   90.00
_cell.angle_gamma   90.00
#
_symmetry.space_group_name_H-M   'P 1'
#
loop_
_entity.id
_entity.type
_entity.pdbx_description
1 polymer ?
#
loop_
_entity_poly.entity_id
_entity_poly.type
_entity_poly.pdbx_seq_one_letter_code
_entity_poly.pdbx_strand_id
1 'polypeptide(L)'
;MSFQREMAGYFAKFTPLRKNNYLKLIKELIDCDVIYSSLNYDLLFELSAKKILYNVSYSNKKTPHDLNLLKIHGSCNFWPSMNGVSLKGCTFADGRSGAILSPITVKSQSETIHLSRTEDSIAPSMALYAEGKRVSVSPYFVQNQYKMWCESVNLASNIFIIGVRVHLADKHIWDVIGSSTADIHYFGFKPDREMFDVWASSYSRNNLFFHENNFSEAVHIIPQIIK
;
A
#
# COMPACT_ATOMS: atom_id res chain seq x y z
N MET A 1 -17.90 9.73 3.35
CA MET A 1 -17.87 8.76 2.22
C MET A 1 -17.81 9.41 0.84
N SER A 2 -18.48 10.54 0.56
CA SER A 2 -18.39 11.22 -0.76
C SER A 2 -16.94 11.54 -1.14
N PHE A 3 -16.17 12.15 -0.26
CA PHE A 3 -14.75 12.45 -0.48
C PHE A 3 -13.90 11.20 -0.78
N GLN A 4 -14.15 10.07 -0.11
CA GLN A 4 -13.44 8.81 -0.40
C GLN A 4 -13.76 8.27 -1.80
N ARG A 5 -15.01 8.41 -2.27
CA ARG A 5 -15.39 8.03 -3.65
C ARG A 5 -14.71 8.91 -4.69
N GLU A 6 -14.68 10.22 -4.46
CA GLU A 6 -14.00 11.15 -5.36
C GLU A 6 -12.50 10.85 -5.45
N MET A 7 -11.85 10.63 -4.30
CA MET A 7 -10.46 10.20 -4.25
C MET A 7 -10.25 8.88 -5.00
N ALA A 8 -11.12 7.89 -4.79
CA ALA A 8 -11.00 6.61 -5.48
C ALA A 8 -11.12 6.78 -7.00
N GLY A 9 -12.10 7.57 -7.47
CA GLY A 9 -12.24 7.89 -8.87
C GLY A 9 -11.05 8.66 -9.45
N TYR A 10 -10.41 9.51 -8.66
CA TYR A 10 -9.20 10.22 -9.03
C TYR A 10 -8.00 9.26 -9.18
N PHE A 11 -7.70 8.48 -8.14
CA PHE A 11 -6.57 7.55 -8.15
C PHE A 11 -6.73 6.42 -9.17
N ALA A 12 -7.94 5.93 -9.38
CA ALA A 12 -8.21 4.90 -10.37
C ALA A 12 -7.99 5.35 -11.83
N LYS A 13 -7.90 6.65 -12.11
CA LYS A 13 -7.59 7.15 -13.46
C LYS A 13 -6.10 7.06 -13.80
N PHE A 14 -5.23 6.88 -12.83
CA PHE A 14 -3.80 6.80 -13.08
C PHE A 14 -3.47 5.52 -13.83
N THR A 15 -2.71 5.67 -14.91
CA THR A 15 -2.23 4.56 -15.71
C THR A 15 -0.71 4.60 -15.80
N PRO A 16 -0.03 3.47 -15.60
CA PRO A 16 1.42 3.47 -15.68
C PRO A 16 1.87 3.65 -17.14
N LEU A 17 2.91 4.43 -17.33
CA LEU A 17 3.59 4.55 -18.62
C LEU A 17 4.02 3.17 -19.13
N ARG A 18 4.22 3.05 -20.45
CA ARG A 18 4.63 1.78 -21.09
C ARG A 18 5.92 1.22 -20.48
N LYS A 19 6.89 2.10 -20.22
CA LYS A 19 8.13 1.78 -19.48
C LYS A 19 8.07 2.57 -18.16
N ASN A 20 7.81 1.89 -17.05
CA ASN A 20 7.73 2.51 -15.72
C ASN A 20 8.56 1.71 -14.72
N ASN A 21 8.87 2.31 -13.59
CA ASN A 21 9.75 1.72 -12.58
C ASN A 21 9.11 0.54 -11.84
N TYR A 22 7.79 0.51 -11.65
CA TYR A 22 7.12 -0.67 -11.09
C TYR A 22 7.33 -1.90 -11.97
N LEU A 23 7.12 -1.75 -13.29
CA LEU A 23 7.32 -2.85 -14.23
C LEU A 23 8.77 -3.33 -14.27
N LYS A 24 9.73 -2.39 -14.19
CA LYS A 24 11.16 -2.75 -14.14
C LYS A 24 11.46 -3.52 -12.86
N LEU A 25 11.07 -2.99 -11.69
CA LEU A 25 11.30 -3.62 -10.39
C LEU A 25 10.69 -5.03 -10.33
N ILE A 26 9.45 -5.19 -10.78
CA ILE A 26 8.78 -6.49 -10.80
C ILE A 26 9.60 -7.48 -11.65
N LYS A 27 10.05 -7.09 -12.85
CA LYS A 27 10.83 -7.98 -13.74
C LYS A 27 12.17 -8.40 -13.16
N GLU A 28 12.85 -7.48 -12.45
CA GLU A 28 14.13 -7.78 -11.81
C GLU A 28 14.00 -8.73 -10.61
N LEU A 29 12.85 -8.72 -9.95
CA LEU A 29 12.59 -9.45 -8.70
C LEU A 29 11.61 -10.61 -8.86
N ILE A 30 11.22 -10.96 -10.08
CA ILE A 30 10.15 -11.93 -10.35
C ILE A 30 10.45 -13.33 -9.80
N ASP A 31 11.73 -13.70 -9.80
CA ASP A 31 12.22 -15.01 -9.32
C ASP A 31 12.65 -14.95 -7.85
N CYS A 32 12.53 -13.80 -7.20
CA CYS A 32 12.90 -13.60 -5.81
C CYS A 32 11.69 -13.81 -4.88
N ASP A 33 11.95 -14.18 -3.63
CA ASP A 33 10.91 -14.26 -2.59
C ASP A 33 10.66 -12.88 -2.00
N VAL A 34 9.80 -12.10 -2.63
CA VAL A 34 9.54 -10.69 -2.30
C VAL A 34 8.07 -10.47 -2.01
N ILE A 35 7.79 -9.73 -0.95
CA ILE A 35 6.47 -9.17 -0.65
C ILE A 35 6.55 -7.67 -0.88
N TYR A 36 5.71 -7.16 -1.77
CA TYR A 36 5.59 -5.73 -2.02
C TYR A 36 4.63 -5.09 -1.03
N SER A 37 4.88 -3.84 -0.71
CA SER A 37 3.95 -3.02 0.08
C SER A 37 3.81 -1.63 -0.52
N SER A 38 2.62 -1.05 -0.43
CA SER A 38 2.36 0.31 -0.90
C SER A 38 1.46 1.06 0.08
N LEU A 39 1.83 2.31 0.34
CA LEU A 39 1.00 3.28 1.08
C LEU A 39 0.06 4.06 0.15
N ASN A 40 0.24 3.91 -1.17
CA ASN A 40 -0.54 4.62 -2.18
C ASN A 40 -1.89 3.94 -2.41
N TYR A 41 -2.90 4.73 -2.73
CA TYR A 41 -4.24 4.25 -3.05
C TYR A 41 -4.44 3.90 -4.52
N ASP A 42 -3.52 4.34 -5.42
CA ASP A 42 -3.59 4.08 -6.87
C ASP A 42 -3.35 2.60 -7.22
N LEU A 43 -3.51 2.28 -8.52
CA LEU A 43 -3.37 0.93 -9.07
C LEU A 43 -2.15 0.79 -9.99
N LEU A 44 -1.15 1.66 -9.85
CA LEU A 44 0.00 1.68 -10.78
C LEU A 44 0.83 0.41 -10.71
N PHE A 45 1.00 -0.17 -9.52
CA PHE A 45 1.68 -1.45 -9.33
C PHE A 45 0.89 -2.59 -9.98
N GLU A 46 -0.40 -2.72 -9.65
CA GLU A 46 -1.30 -3.76 -10.14
C GLU A 46 -1.42 -3.73 -11.68
N LEU A 47 -1.57 -2.53 -12.24
CA LEU A 47 -1.62 -2.34 -13.68
C LEU A 47 -0.27 -2.63 -14.36
N SER A 48 0.85 -2.45 -13.67
CA SER A 48 2.17 -2.81 -14.16
C SER A 48 2.38 -4.33 -14.14
N ALA A 49 1.95 -5.01 -13.08
CA ALA A 49 1.97 -6.47 -12.99
C ALA A 49 1.14 -7.12 -14.10
N LYS A 50 -0.07 -6.59 -14.34
CA LYS A 50 -0.96 -7.07 -15.42
C LYS A 50 -0.34 -6.99 -16.82
N LYS A 51 0.58 -6.04 -17.08
CA LYS A 51 1.29 -5.92 -18.37
C LYS A 51 2.17 -7.12 -18.69
N ILE A 52 2.58 -7.89 -17.69
CA ILE A 52 3.38 -9.11 -17.82
C ILE A 52 2.61 -10.36 -17.39
N LEU A 53 1.28 -10.28 -17.40
CA LEU A 53 0.34 -11.37 -17.13
C LEU A 53 0.43 -11.94 -15.70
N TYR A 54 0.91 -11.16 -14.74
CA TYR A 54 0.86 -11.51 -13.33
C TYR A 54 -0.38 -10.92 -12.66
N ASN A 55 -0.98 -11.71 -11.77
CA ASN A 55 -2.01 -11.23 -10.87
C ASN A 55 -1.37 -10.62 -9.61
N VAL A 56 -2.15 -9.87 -8.86
CA VAL A 56 -1.76 -9.35 -7.56
C VAL A 56 -2.63 -9.99 -6.48
N SER A 57 -1.98 -10.62 -5.51
CA SER A 57 -2.60 -11.15 -4.31
C SER A 57 -2.36 -10.20 -3.14
N TYR A 58 -3.42 -9.76 -2.48
CA TYR A 58 -3.33 -8.92 -1.28
C TYR A 58 -3.13 -9.77 -0.01
N SER A 59 -2.09 -10.59 -0.04
CA SER A 59 -1.74 -11.56 0.98
C SER A 59 -0.22 -11.63 1.15
N ASN A 60 0.25 -12.09 2.30
CA ASN A 60 1.65 -12.47 2.52
C ASN A 60 1.92 -13.96 2.27
N LYS A 61 0.90 -14.71 1.82
CA LYS A 61 1.04 -16.13 1.44
C LYS A 61 1.42 -16.22 -0.03
N LYS A 62 2.52 -16.89 -0.31
CA LYS A 62 3.00 -17.09 -1.67
C LYS A 62 2.03 -17.97 -2.48
N THR A 63 1.65 -17.49 -3.63
CA THR A 63 0.82 -18.21 -4.60
C THR A 63 1.57 -18.23 -5.95
N PRO A 64 1.68 -19.35 -6.65
CA PRO A 64 2.29 -19.39 -7.97
C PRO A 64 1.65 -18.38 -8.93
N HIS A 65 2.45 -17.66 -9.69
CA HIS A 65 2.04 -16.64 -10.67
C HIS A 65 1.33 -15.39 -10.10
N ASP A 66 1.28 -15.23 -8.77
CA ASP A 66 0.79 -14.02 -8.13
C ASP A 66 1.94 -13.22 -7.51
N LEU A 67 1.82 -11.89 -7.58
CA LEU A 67 2.67 -10.97 -6.84
C LEU A 67 1.98 -10.58 -5.53
N ASN A 68 2.65 -10.78 -4.42
CA ASN A 68 2.13 -10.40 -3.12
C ASN A 68 2.27 -8.90 -2.90
N LEU A 69 1.16 -8.19 -2.73
CA LEU A 69 1.12 -6.74 -2.47
C LEU A 69 0.26 -6.44 -1.24
N LEU A 70 0.83 -5.79 -0.25
CA LEU A 70 0.12 -5.35 0.94
C LEU A 70 -0.15 -3.84 0.89
N LYS A 71 -1.40 -3.44 1.08
CA LYS A 71 -1.84 -2.04 1.08
C LYS A 71 -2.40 -1.66 2.44
N ILE A 72 -1.51 -1.26 3.34
CA ILE A 72 -1.84 -1.05 4.77
C ILE A 72 -2.72 0.17 5.03
N HIS A 73 -2.83 1.08 4.08
CA HIS A 73 -3.74 2.22 4.12
C HIS A 73 -5.02 1.99 3.30
N GLY A 74 -5.24 0.78 2.80
CA GLY A 74 -6.33 0.49 1.87
C GLY A 74 -6.01 0.87 0.43
N SER A 75 -7.02 0.83 -0.43
CA SER A 75 -6.86 1.08 -1.87
C SER A 75 -8.15 1.58 -2.51
N CYS A 76 -8.04 2.32 -3.60
CA CYS A 76 -9.20 2.83 -4.34
C CYS A 76 -10.10 1.72 -4.92
N ASN A 77 -9.57 0.50 -5.08
CA ASN A 77 -10.31 -0.66 -5.60
C ASN A 77 -10.83 -1.64 -4.53
N PHE A 78 -10.69 -1.33 -3.25
CA PHE A 78 -11.19 -2.17 -2.16
C PHE A 78 -12.63 -1.78 -1.82
N TRP A 79 -13.59 -2.31 -2.55
CA TRP A 79 -15.01 -1.97 -2.36
C TRP A 79 -15.71 -3.00 -1.49
N PRO A 80 -16.64 -2.57 -0.60
CA PRO A 80 -17.42 -3.51 0.20
C PRO A 80 -18.30 -4.38 -0.69
N SER A 81 -18.34 -5.69 -0.39
CA SER A 81 -19.27 -6.62 -1.04
C SER A 81 -20.65 -6.48 -0.42
N MET A 82 -21.61 -5.99 -1.18
CA MET A 82 -22.95 -5.76 -0.67
C MET A 82 -23.89 -6.97 -0.84
N ASN A 83 -23.41 -8.07 -1.45
CA ASN A 83 -24.16 -9.33 -1.62
C ASN A 83 -25.61 -9.13 -2.11
N GLY A 84 -25.80 -8.22 -3.07
CA GLY A 84 -27.12 -7.88 -3.63
C GLY A 84 -27.93 -6.84 -2.85
N VAL A 85 -27.44 -6.37 -1.70
CA VAL A 85 -28.08 -5.27 -0.97
C VAL A 85 -27.65 -3.93 -1.58
N SER A 86 -28.61 -3.07 -1.90
CA SER A 86 -28.34 -1.70 -2.33
C SER A 86 -28.52 -0.74 -1.14
N LEU A 87 -27.54 0.13 -0.92
CA LEU A 87 -27.61 1.21 0.06
C LEU A 87 -27.78 2.59 -0.59
N LYS A 88 -28.13 2.62 -1.90
CA LYS A 88 -28.36 3.89 -2.61
C LYS A 88 -29.45 4.69 -1.96
N GLY A 89 -29.24 6.00 -1.81
CA GLY A 89 -30.18 6.90 -1.16
C GLY A 89 -30.26 6.76 0.36
N CYS A 90 -29.45 5.92 1.00
CA CYS A 90 -29.44 5.81 2.45
C CYS A 90 -28.67 6.98 3.07
N THR A 91 -29.32 7.71 3.96
CA THR A 91 -28.70 8.73 4.79
C THR A 91 -28.50 8.16 6.19
N PHE A 92 -27.27 8.13 6.68
CA PHE A 92 -26.98 7.76 8.08
C PHE A 92 -27.20 9.00 8.97
N ALA A 93 -28.32 9.03 9.70
CA ALA A 93 -28.96 10.26 10.14
C ALA A 93 -28.56 10.80 11.51
N ASP A 94 -27.63 10.21 12.26
CA ASP A 94 -27.42 10.63 13.67
C ASP A 94 -26.04 11.22 13.99
N GLY A 95 -25.26 11.59 13.00
CA GLY A 95 -23.93 12.19 13.20
C GLY A 95 -22.89 11.27 13.85
N ARG A 96 -23.24 10.02 14.14
CA ARG A 96 -22.30 9.01 14.64
C ARG A 96 -21.64 8.30 13.47
N SER A 97 -20.33 8.17 13.51
CA SER A 97 -19.57 7.44 12.50
C SER A 97 -19.87 5.95 12.59
N GLY A 98 -20.73 5.45 11.71
CA GLY A 98 -20.96 4.01 11.52
C GLY A 98 -19.85 3.39 10.70
N ALA A 99 -19.45 2.15 10.99
CA ALA A 99 -18.59 1.36 10.13
C ALA A 99 -19.43 0.41 9.29
N ILE A 100 -19.12 0.30 7.98
CA ILE A 100 -19.67 -0.74 7.12
C ILE A 100 -18.81 -1.99 7.31
N LEU A 101 -19.36 -3.01 7.95
CA LEU A 101 -18.69 -4.29 8.19
C LEU A 101 -19.09 -5.28 7.09
N SER A 102 -18.36 -5.28 6.00
CA SER A 102 -18.60 -6.15 4.85
C SER A 102 -17.28 -6.71 4.33
N PRO A 103 -17.24 -7.92 3.78
CA PRO A 103 -16.08 -8.38 3.02
C PRO A 103 -15.74 -7.42 1.89
N ILE A 104 -14.48 -7.40 1.50
CA ILE A 104 -14.03 -6.61 0.34
C ILE A 104 -14.12 -7.44 -0.93
N THR A 105 -14.62 -6.81 -2.00
CA THR A 105 -14.41 -7.25 -3.37
C THR A 105 -13.36 -6.33 -4.01
N VAL A 106 -12.28 -6.89 -4.48
CA VAL A 106 -11.27 -6.16 -5.25
C VAL A 106 -11.83 -5.88 -6.64
N LYS A 107 -11.97 -4.61 -6.98
CA LYS A 107 -12.54 -4.15 -8.25
C LYS A 107 -11.45 -3.87 -9.27
N SER A 108 -11.75 -4.05 -10.54
CA SER A 108 -10.92 -3.58 -11.64
C SER A 108 -10.86 -2.04 -11.67
N GLN A 109 -9.92 -1.49 -12.43
CA GLN A 109 -9.81 -0.04 -12.64
C GLN A 109 -11.13 0.55 -13.18
N SER A 110 -11.72 -0.09 -14.21
CA SER A 110 -12.96 0.38 -14.82
C SER A 110 -14.17 0.30 -13.88
N GLU A 111 -14.31 -0.79 -13.12
CA GLU A 111 -15.35 -0.92 -12.10
C GLU A 111 -15.19 0.13 -11.00
N THR A 112 -13.95 0.38 -10.53
CA THR A 112 -13.66 1.41 -9.53
C THR A 112 -14.08 2.79 -10.02
N ILE A 113 -13.74 3.16 -11.27
CA ILE A 113 -14.15 4.43 -11.87
C ILE A 113 -15.69 4.50 -11.99
N HIS A 114 -16.33 3.42 -12.37
CA HIS A 114 -17.80 3.36 -12.48
C HIS A 114 -18.45 3.56 -11.11
N LEU A 115 -18.07 2.76 -10.11
CA LEU A 115 -18.61 2.83 -8.75
C LEU A 115 -18.38 4.19 -8.09
N SER A 116 -17.22 4.82 -8.33
CA SER A 116 -16.93 6.15 -7.78
C SER A 116 -17.91 7.23 -8.26
N ARG A 117 -18.57 7.02 -9.40
CA ARG A 117 -19.55 7.95 -10.00
C ARG A 117 -20.99 7.58 -9.74
N THR A 118 -21.28 6.30 -9.59
CA THR A 118 -22.65 5.77 -9.53
C THR A 118 -23.11 5.44 -8.10
N GLU A 119 -22.18 5.20 -7.18
CA GLU A 119 -22.51 4.98 -5.77
C GLU A 119 -22.65 6.30 -5.03
N ASP A 120 -23.55 6.34 -4.04
CA ASP A 120 -23.79 7.52 -3.20
C ASP A 120 -23.58 7.24 -1.69
N SER A 121 -23.83 6.02 -1.27
CA SER A 121 -23.87 5.63 0.15
C SER A 121 -22.69 4.75 0.60
N ILE A 122 -21.94 4.17 -0.32
CA ILE A 122 -20.75 3.37 -0.04
C ILE A 122 -19.49 4.00 -0.64
N ALA A 123 -18.34 3.61 -0.12
CA ALA A 123 -17.04 4.07 -0.59
C ALA A 123 -16.01 2.92 -0.45
N PRO A 124 -14.87 2.99 -1.12
CA PRO A 124 -13.82 2.00 -0.95
C PRO A 124 -13.16 2.10 0.43
N SER A 125 -12.56 1.00 0.85
CA SER A 125 -11.82 0.91 2.11
C SER A 125 -10.46 1.61 1.98
N MET A 126 -10.40 2.85 2.45
CA MET A 126 -9.22 3.72 2.42
C MET A 126 -9.09 4.44 3.76
N ALA A 127 -7.89 4.44 4.35
CA ALA A 127 -7.58 5.25 5.53
C ALA A 127 -7.37 6.70 5.09
N LEU A 128 -8.29 7.58 5.42
CA LEU A 128 -8.10 9.01 5.15
C LEU A 128 -6.97 9.57 6.03
N TYR A 129 -6.28 10.58 5.50
CA TYR A 129 -5.25 11.31 6.23
C TYR A 129 -5.92 12.20 7.29
N ALA A 130 -6.24 11.60 8.44
CA ALA A 130 -6.83 12.27 9.59
C ALA A 130 -6.20 11.70 10.87
N GLU A 131 -6.22 12.46 11.92
CA GLU A 131 -5.76 12.02 13.24
C GLU A 131 -6.49 10.71 13.63
N GLY A 132 -5.70 9.64 13.85
CA GLY A 132 -6.21 8.30 14.12
C GLY A 132 -6.54 7.44 12.89
N LYS A 133 -6.30 7.88 11.65
CA LYS A 133 -6.44 7.12 10.36
C LYS A 133 -7.56 6.07 10.36
N ARG A 134 -8.78 6.46 10.78
CA ARG A 134 -9.91 5.53 10.90
C ARG A 134 -10.44 5.11 9.54
N VAL A 135 -10.50 3.80 9.32
CA VAL A 135 -11.19 3.20 8.17
C VAL A 135 -12.62 2.90 8.58
N SER A 136 -13.58 3.57 7.93
CA SER A 136 -15.02 3.38 8.22
C SER A 136 -15.66 2.28 7.39
N VAL A 137 -15.02 1.85 6.31
CA VAL A 137 -15.51 0.79 5.41
C VAL A 137 -14.60 -0.41 5.52
N SER A 138 -15.16 -1.55 5.88
CA SER A 138 -14.47 -2.84 6.02
C SER A 138 -13.13 -2.73 6.78
N PRO A 139 -13.10 -2.15 7.97
CA PRO A 139 -11.87 -1.86 8.72
C PRO A 139 -11.04 -3.11 8.99
N TYR A 140 -11.68 -4.25 9.22
CA TYR A 140 -11.00 -5.52 9.45
C TYR A 140 -10.12 -5.98 8.27
N PHE A 141 -10.51 -5.64 7.04
CA PHE A 141 -9.68 -5.99 5.89
C PHE A 141 -8.36 -5.20 5.91
N VAL A 142 -8.41 -3.89 6.13
CA VAL A 142 -7.21 -3.04 6.22
C VAL A 142 -6.37 -3.40 7.45
N GLN A 143 -7.01 -3.69 8.58
CA GLN A 143 -6.31 -4.19 9.77
C GLN A 143 -5.58 -5.51 9.49
N ASN A 144 -6.19 -6.42 8.71
CA ASN A 144 -5.53 -7.66 8.30
C ASN A 144 -4.37 -7.41 7.33
N GLN A 145 -4.48 -6.44 6.40
CA GLN A 145 -3.37 -6.00 5.56
C GLN A 145 -2.18 -5.52 6.42
N TYR A 146 -2.47 -4.72 7.43
CA TYR A 146 -1.46 -4.23 8.36
C TYR A 146 -0.83 -5.36 9.19
N LYS A 147 -1.64 -6.30 9.69
CA LYS A 147 -1.13 -7.48 10.44
C LYS A 147 -0.18 -8.31 9.58
N MET A 148 -0.60 -8.67 8.36
CA MET A 148 0.24 -9.42 7.42
C MET A 148 1.52 -8.65 7.07
N TRP A 149 1.45 -7.32 6.97
CA TRP A 149 2.62 -6.48 6.74
C TRP A 149 3.60 -6.54 7.93
N CYS A 150 3.11 -6.41 9.17
CA CYS A 150 3.96 -6.56 10.36
C CYS A 150 4.64 -7.94 10.43
N GLU A 151 3.90 -9.00 10.11
CA GLU A 151 4.44 -10.37 10.04
C GLU A 151 5.55 -10.44 8.98
N SER A 152 5.34 -9.85 7.80
CA SER A 152 6.31 -9.84 6.70
C SER A 152 7.57 -9.04 7.06
N VAL A 153 7.42 -7.88 7.70
CA VAL A 153 8.53 -7.06 8.18
C VAL A 153 9.39 -7.83 9.19
N ASN A 154 8.75 -8.54 10.11
CA ASN A 154 9.46 -9.30 11.14
C ASN A 154 10.21 -10.53 10.60
N LEU A 155 9.78 -11.08 9.47
CA LEU A 155 10.38 -12.25 8.83
C LEU A 155 11.40 -11.87 7.73
N ALA A 156 11.45 -10.62 7.32
CA ALA A 156 12.30 -10.17 6.23
C ALA A 156 13.77 -10.20 6.63
N SER A 157 14.65 -10.60 5.69
CA SER A 157 16.10 -10.41 5.79
C SER A 157 16.51 -9.00 5.34
N ASN A 158 15.80 -8.44 4.35
CA ASN A 158 16.03 -7.09 3.83
C ASN A 158 14.70 -6.34 3.71
N ILE A 159 14.71 -5.05 4.02
CA ILE A 159 13.59 -4.14 3.83
C ILE A 159 14.05 -2.97 2.97
N PHE A 160 13.36 -2.74 1.86
CA PHE A 160 13.65 -1.64 0.94
C PHE A 160 12.53 -0.61 1.00
N ILE A 161 12.87 0.62 1.38
CA ILE A 161 11.93 1.72 1.55
C ILE A 161 12.21 2.75 0.45
N ILE A 162 11.21 3.02 -0.41
CA ILE A 162 11.37 3.89 -1.57
C ILE A 162 10.24 4.92 -1.61
N GLY A 163 10.61 6.20 -1.63
CA GLY A 163 9.65 7.30 -1.80
C GLY A 163 8.69 7.48 -0.63
N VAL A 164 9.01 6.97 0.54
CA VAL A 164 8.26 7.17 1.79
C VAL A 164 9.12 7.99 2.74
N ARG A 165 8.68 9.21 3.05
CA ARG A 165 9.41 10.08 3.98
C ARG A 165 9.22 9.61 5.42
N VAL A 166 10.32 9.61 6.21
CA VAL A 166 10.23 9.37 7.64
C VAL A 166 9.38 10.46 8.30
N HIS A 167 8.34 10.04 9.00
CA HIS A 167 7.46 10.93 9.76
C HIS A 167 7.21 10.33 11.14
N LEU A 168 7.71 11.00 12.18
CA LEU A 168 7.69 10.48 13.56
C LEU A 168 6.27 10.25 14.12
N ALA A 169 5.24 10.86 13.54
CA ALA A 169 3.85 10.58 13.90
C ALA A 169 3.34 9.24 13.34
N ASP A 170 3.97 8.70 12.29
CA ASP A 170 3.61 7.40 11.71
C ASP A 170 4.31 6.22 12.43
N LYS A 171 4.25 6.24 13.77
CA LYS A 171 4.86 5.20 14.64
C LYS A 171 4.47 3.79 14.23
N HIS A 172 3.22 3.58 13.80
CA HIS A 172 2.73 2.29 13.34
C HIS A 172 3.52 1.71 12.14
N ILE A 173 4.25 2.54 11.41
CA ILE A 173 5.16 2.11 10.33
C ILE A 173 6.60 2.06 10.85
N TRP A 174 7.08 3.17 11.38
CA TRP A 174 8.50 3.37 11.66
C TRP A 174 9.01 2.58 12.87
N ASP A 175 8.16 2.38 13.90
CA ASP A 175 8.53 1.55 15.05
C ASP A 175 8.58 0.07 14.67
N VAL A 176 7.69 -0.40 13.80
CA VAL A 176 7.70 -1.80 13.32
C VAL A 176 8.94 -2.08 12.48
N ILE A 177 9.26 -1.19 11.53
CA ILE A 177 10.46 -1.32 10.69
C ILE A 177 11.72 -1.25 11.55
N GLY A 178 11.83 -0.25 12.43
CA GLY A 178 13.00 -0.05 13.28
C GLY A 178 13.26 -1.18 14.27
N SER A 179 12.21 -1.86 14.73
CA SER A 179 12.30 -2.99 15.65
C SER A 179 12.59 -4.33 14.96
N SER A 180 12.53 -4.40 13.63
CA SER A 180 12.86 -5.62 12.89
C SER A 180 14.37 -5.92 12.95
N THR A 181 14.76 -7.17 12.68
CA THR A 181 16.19 -7.56 12.60
C THR A 181 16.75 -7.44 11.18
N ALA A 182 15.93 -7.09 10.20
CA ALA A 182 16.28 -6.98 8.79
C ALA A 182 17.35 -5.91 8.52
N ASP A 183 18.10 -6.05 7.45
CA ASP A 183 18.86 -4.96 6.87
C ASP A 183 17.91 -3.97 6.21
N ILE A 184 17.96 -2.70 6.61
CA ILE A 184 17.02 -1.67 6.13
C ILE A 184 17.74 -0.74 5.17
N HIS A 185 17.26 -0.72 3.93
CA HIS A 185 17.74 0.09 2.84
C HIS A 185 16.73 1.18 2.51
N TYR A 186 17.01 2.41 2.93
CA TYR A 186 16.16 3.57 2.66
C TYR A 186 16.67 4.32 1.44
N PHE A 187 15.83 4.46 0.42
CA PHE A 187 16.09 5.23 -0.79
C PHE A 187 15.34 6.56 -0.73
N GLY A 188 16.09 7.64 -0.65
CA GLY A 188 15.53 8.99 -0.51
C GLY A 188 16.45 10.05 -1.09
N PHE A 189 16.00 11.29 -1.01
CA PHE A 189 16.78 12.45 -1.44
C PHE A 189 17.53 13.05 -0.26
N LYS A 190 18.52 13.89 -0.57
CA LYS A 190 19.30 14.62 0.43
C LYS A 190 18.47 15.30 1.54
N PRO A 191 17.31 15.93 1.26
CA PRO A 191 16.46 16.49 2.32
C PRO A 191 15.82 15.46 3.26
N ASP A 192 15.78 14.19 2.86
CA ASP A 192 15.18 13.14 3.69
C ASP A 192 16.18 12.55 4.69
N ARG A 193 17.49 12.84 4.50
CA ARG A 193 18.59 12.29 5.27
C ARG A 193 18.51 12.64 6.76
N GLU A 194 18.24 13.89 7.08
CA GLU A 194 18.16 14.36 8.46
C GLU A 194 17.10 13.59 9.26
N MET A 195 15.89 13.45 8.71
CA MET A 195 14.81 12.73 9.38
C MET A 195 15.08 11.23 9.47
N PHE A 196 15.73 10.65 8.47
CA PHE A 196 16.20 9.26 8.54
C PHE A 196 17.23 9.08 9.65
N ASP A 197 18.24 9.93 9.75
CA ASP A 197 19.30 9.85 10.76
C ASP A 197 18.73 10.04 12.17
N VAL A 198 17.76 10.95 12.37
CA VAL A 198 17.05 11.12 13.65
C VAL A 198 16.29 9.83 14.03
N TRP A 199 15.55 9.26 13.08
CA TRP A 199 14.85 8.00 13.32
C TRP A 199 15.82 6.84 13.58
N ALA A 200 16.86 6.69 12.77
CA ALA A 200 17.85 5.64 12.87
C ALA A 200 18.60 5.66 14.19
N SER A 201 18.89 6.87 14.72
CA SER A 201 19.58 7.04 16.02
C SER A 201 18.78 6.50 17.22
N SER A 202 17.46 6.30 17.06
CA SER A 202 16.61 5.70 18.09
C SER A 202 16.83 4.18 18.24
N TYR A 203 17.56 3.57 17.31
CA TYR A 203 17.83 2.13 17.29
C TYR A 203 19.34 1.87 17.34
N SER A 204 19.81 1.13 18.35
CA SER A 204 21.23 0.79 18.53
C SER A 204 21.66 -0.34 17.59
N ARG A 205 21.71 -0.07 16.28
CA ARG A 205 22.02 -1.07 15.24
C ARG A 205 22.76 -0.46 14.04
N ASN A 206 23.58 -1.27 13.35
CA ASN A 206 24.44 -0.82 12.25
C ASN A 206 23.95 -1.21 10.85
N ASN A 207 22.77 -1.82 10.75
CA ASN A 207 22.20 -2.31 9.50
C ASN A 207 21.03 -1.43 9.03
N LEU A 208 21.19 -0.12 9.15
CA LEU A 208 20.31 0.93 8.62
C LEU A 208 21.11 1.71 7.58
N PHE A 209 20.74 1.55 6.30
CA PHE A 209 21.49 2.11 5.16
C PHE A 209 20.67 3.18 4.45
N PHE A 210 21.21 4.38 4.34
CA PHE A 210 20.62 5.45 3.53
C PHE A 210 21.29 5.49 2.16
N HIS A 211 20.49 5.37 1.11
CA HIS A 211 20.88 5.51 -0.30
C HIS A 211 20.32 6.82 -0.84
N GLU A 212 21.21 7.74 -1.26
CA GLU A 212 20.79 8.99 -1.91
C GLU A 212 20.46 8.73 -3.38
N ASN A 213 19.35 8.00 -3.59
CA ASN A 213 18.91 7.52 -4.89
C ASN A 213 17.40 7.66 -5.05
N ASN A 214 16.96 7.97 -6.26
CA ASN A 214 15.55 7.98 -6.62
C ASN A 214 15.04 6.56 -6.97
N PHE A 215 13.72 6.43 -7.21
CA PHE A 215 13.12 5.13 -7.54
C PHE A 215 13.71 4.48 -8.81
N SER A 216 14.07 5.29 -9.81
CA SER A 216 14.65 4.76 -11.06
C SER A 216 16.03 4.11 -10.85
N GLU A 217 16.80 4.62 -9.91
CA GLU A 217 18.11 4.10 -9.52
C GLU A 217 17.95 2.91 -8.56
N ALA A 218 17.05 3.01 -7.59
CA ALA A 218 16.74 1.94 -6.64
C ALA A 218 16.38 0.61 -7.35
N VAL A 219 15.64 0.68 -8.46
CA VAL A 219 15.29 -0.51 -9.28
C VAL A 219 16.52 -1.31 -9.73
N HIS A 220 17.66 -0.68 -9.92
CA HIS A 220 18.89 -1.34 -10.34
C HIS A 220 19.77 -1.76 -9.16
N ILE A 221 19.65 -1.10 -8.03
CA ILE A 221 20.46 -1.38 -6.82
C ILE A 221 19.87 -2.57 -6.04
N ILE A 222 18.55 -2.60 -5.85
CA ILE A 222 17.87 -3.63 -5.05
C ILE A 222 18.21 -5.05 -5.48
N PRO A 223 18.17 -5.42 -6.79
CA PRO A 223 18.51 -6.78 -7.22
C PRO A 223 19.96 -7.18 -6.93
N GLN A 224 20.87 -6.22 -6.78
CA GLN A 224 22.27 -6.47 -6.44
C GLN A 224 22.46 -6.77 -4.95
N ILE A 225 21.58 -6.27 -4.11
CA ILE A 225 21.61 -6.51 -2.65
C ILE A 225 20.96 -7.85 -2.31
N ILE A 226 19.90 -8.23 -3.03
CA ILE A 226 19.15 -9.48 -2.77
C ILE A 226 19.91 -10.73 -3.29
N LYS A 227 20.72 -10.58 -4.35
CA LYS A 227 21.54 -11.66 -4.92
C LYS A 227 22.79 -11.94 -4.09
#